data_e2d8235c74f0ff3baade2e817f5036d3
#
_entry.id   e2d8235c74f0ff3baade2e817f5036d3
#
_cell.length_a   1.000
_cell.length_b   1.000
_cell.length_c   1.000
_cell.angle_alpha   90.00
_cell.angle_beta   90.00
_cell.angle_gamma   90.00
#
_symmetry.space_group_name_H-M   'P 1'
#
loop_
_entity.id
_entity.type
_entity.pdbx_description
1 polymer ?
#
loop_
_entity_poly.entity_id
_entity_poly.type
_entity_poly.pdbx_seq_one_letter_code
_entity_poly.pdbx_strand_id
1 'polypeptide(L)'
;MKVTTKNYTKLLSEIRQTIKKTEENVVASVNYEKVKMSWKVGEKIEDFLRQNSKPEDLNNYGKKIIVRLTKDTGINRLALYQMHAFYKTYKTLPSPEKKLNWTHYRNLISVKDNSKRLLLEDLVVKKDLSSKKLQNEVVEYNKKTKEKSTTSQKLHCTRGRVFTCKILDKSRIDLGFNIFLLHKNKFKTGEIIEVKKSSLKKITLKSSQIHTYLARLERIVDGDTIHVTLDLGFGIEHREILRLSQIDAAAADTKEGAKATKALKKFLQNVQFLVVKTNKTDIYGRYVADVFFDKEISDPQLVAESGIYLNQLLLDRGLVKVWKS
;
A
#
# COMPACT_ATOMS: atom_id res chain seq x y z
N MET A 1 11.98 71.86 -21.36
CA MET A 1 11.77 71.04 -20.12
C MET A 1 12.95 70.13 -19.94
N LYS A 2 13.82 70.35 -18.91
CA LYS A 2 14.96 69.43 -18.67
C LYS A 2 14.47 68.21 -17.89
N VAL A 3 14.57 67.04 -18.51
CA VAL A 3 14.29 65.78 -17.81
C VAL A 3 15.35 65.62 -16.70
N THR A 4 14.94 65.71 -15.44
CA THR A 4 15.88 65.51 -14.35
C THR A 4 16.30 64.06 -14.30
N THR A 5 17.57 63.77 -14.11
CA THR A 5 18.18 62.40 -14.06
C THR A 5 17.37 61.50 -13.07
N LYS A 6 16.88 62.05 -11.97
CA LYS A 6 16.09 61.33 -10.96
C LYS A 6 14.75 60.81 -11.52
N ASN A 7 14.05 61.63 -12.32
CA ASN A 7 12.77 61.24 -12.91
C ASN A 7 12.95 60.19 -14.03
N TYR A 8 14.02 60.28 -14.78
CA TYR A 8 14.36 59.27 -15.78
C TYR A 8 14.71 57.93 -15.14
N THR A 9 15.51 57.91 -14.08
CA THR A 9 15.87 56.67 -13.35
C THR A 9 14.63 55.99 -12.75
N LYS A 10 13.68 56.75 -12.22
CA LYS A 10 12.41 56.24 -11.74
C LYS A 10 11.57 55.61 -12.85
N LEU A 11 11.40 56.32 -13.97
CA LEU A 11 10.69 55.79 -15.15
C LEU A 11 11.33 54.50 -15.69
N LEU A 12 12.68 54.49 -15.80
CA LEU A 12 13.41 53.32 -16.25
C LEU A 12 13.19 52.11 -15.33
N SER A 13 13.21 52.34 -14.01
CA SER A 13 12.93 51.28 -13.00
C SER A 13 11.50 50.73 -13.15
N GLU A 14 10.49 51.59 -13.30
CA GLU A 14 9.09 51.22 -13.49
C GLU A 14 8.89 50.40 -14.77
N ILE A 15 9.49 50.82 -15.88
CA ILE A 15 9.44 50.11 -17.17
C ILE A 15 10.10 48.72 -17.02
N ARG A 16 11.32 48.64 -16.43
CA ARG A 16 11.98 47.35 -16.19
C ARG A 16 11.18 46.42 -15.30
N GLN A 17 10.56 46.97 -14.25
CA GLN A 17 9.68 46.19 -13.36
C GLN A 17 8.43 45.67 -14.09
N THR A 18 7.83 46.49 -14.94
CA THR A 18 6.67 46.09 -15.74
C THR A 18 7.01 44.98 -16.72
N ILE A 19 8.14 45.11 -17.44
CA ILE A 19 8.63 44.08 -18.38
C ILE A 19 8.87 42.79 -17.61
N LYS A 20 9.65 42.83 -16.53
CA LYS A 20 9.99 41.67 -15.71
C LYS A 20 8.73 40.96 -15.18
N LYS A 21 7.76 41.71 -14.64
CA LYS A 21 6.50 41.14 -14.12
C LYS A 21 5.69 40.46 -15.22
N THR A 22 5.67 41.06 -16.43
CA THR A 22 4.98 40.43 -17.57
C THR A 22 5.65 39.14 -18.02
N GLU A 23 6.98 39.12 -18.10
CA GLU A 23 7.75 37.91 -18.43
C GLU A 23 7.51 36.77 -17.40
N GLU A 24 7.55 37.11 -16.10
CA GLU A 24 7.27 36.18 -15.02
C GLU A 24 5.84 35.60 -15.12
N ASN A 25 4.83 36.43 -15.44
CA ASN A 25 3.46 35.98 -15.61
C ASN A 25 3.30 35.05 -16.83
N VAL A 26 3.96 35.34 -17.94
CA VAL A 26 3.94 34.48 -19.14
C VAL A 26 4.56 33.11 -18.80
N VAL A 27 5.73 33.10 -18.17
CA VAL A 27 6.41 31.87 -17.77
C VAL A 27 5.54 31.06 -16.78
N ALA A 28 4.91 31.71 -15.81
CA ALA A 28 4.02 31.05 -14.86
C ALA A 28 2.80 30.42 -15.56
N SER A 29 2.20 31.14 -16.52
CA SER A 29 1.06 30.65 -17.31
C SER A 29 1.44 29.41 -18.13
N VAL A 30 2.55 29.45 -18.85
CA VAL A 30 3.05 28.31 -19.64
C VAL A 30 3.35 27.10 -18.74
N ASN A 31 3.97 27.33 -17.59
CA ASN A 31 4.25 26.26 -16.63
C ASN A 31 2.97 25.61 -16.10
N TYR A 32 1.96 26.41 -15.79
CA TYR A 32 0.69 25.89 -15.31
C TYR A 32 -0.07 25.11 -16.40
N GLU A 33 -0.11 25.58 -17.62
CA GLU A 33 -0.73 24.82 -18.73
C GLU A 33 -0.03 23.47 -18.97
N LYS A 34 1.29 23.36 -18.77
CA LYS A 34 2.00 22.05 -18.77
C LYS A 34 1.56 21.15 -17.63
N VAL A 35 1.34 21.68 -16.43
CA VAL A 35 0.80 20.90 -15.28
C VAL A 35 -0.60 20.39 -15.60
N LYS A 36 -1.49 21.26 -16.05
CA LYS A 36 -2.88 20.95 -16.42
C LYS A 36 -2.95 19.91 -17.54
N MET A 37 -2.16 20.07 -18.60
CA MET A 37 -2.06 19.08 -19.67
C MET A 37 -1.61 17.72 -19.13
N SER A 38 -0.57 17.69 -18.30
CA SER A 38 -0.03 16.46 -17.75
C SER A 38 -1.06 15.73 -16.85
N TRP A 39 -1.80 16.48 -16.05
CA TRP A 39 -2.86 15.94 -15.21
C TRP A 39 -4.02 15.38 -16.05
N LYS A 40 -4.49 16.13 -17.07
CA LYS A 40 -5.56 15.70 -17.97
C LYS A 40 -5.19 14.49 -18.81
N VAL A 41 -3.94 14.37 -19.28
CA VAL A 41 -3.48 13.18 -19.96
C VAL A 41 -3.49 11.98 -19.02
N GLY A 42 -3.05 12.16 -17.79
CA GLY A 42 -3.09 11.12 -16.75
C GLY A 42 -4.52 10.67 -16.44
N GLU A 43 -5.48 11.60 -16.35
CA GLU A 43 -6.90 11.34 -16.20
C GLU A 43 -7.45 10.47 -17.34
N LYS A 44 -7.22 10.87 -18.59
CA LYS A 44 -7.68 10.11 -19.76
C LYS A 44 -7.10 8.69 -19.81
N ILE A 45 -5.85 8.50 -19.41
CA ILE A 45 -5.23 7.16 -19.32
C ILE A 45 -5.94 6.34 -18.24
N GLU A 46 -6.17 6.88 -17.05
CA GLU A 46 -6.84 6.18 -15.96
C GLU A 46 -8.28 5.80 -16.32
N ASP A 47 -9.05 6.75 -16.88
CA ASP A 47 -10.44 6.51 -17.30
C ASP A 47 -10.52 5.41 -18.35
N PHE A 48 -9.65 5.43 -19.35
CA PHE A 48 -9.58 4.39 -20.36
C PHE A 48 -9.26 3.01 -19.75
N LEU A 49 -8.29 2.95 -18.85
CA LEU A 49 -7.93 1.71 -18.17
C LEU A 49 -9.07 1.17 -17.31
N ARG A 50 -9.78 2.02 -16.59
CA ARG A 50 -10.93 1.62 -15.76
C ARG A 50 -12.10 1.09 -16.59
N GLN A 51 -12.35 1.64 -17.77
CA GLN A 51 -13.45 1.23 -18.64
C GLN A 51 -13.14 -0.06 -19.41
N ASN A 52 -11.88 -0.35 -19.73
CA ASN A 52 -11.49 -1.38 -20.68
C ASN A 52 -10.65 -2.51 -20.08
N SER A 53 -10.35 -2.48 -18.78
CA SER A 53 -9.55 -3.53 -18.13
C SER A 53 -10.34 -4.24 -17.04
N LYS A 54 -10.24 -5.57 -17.00
CA LYS A 54 -10.62 -6.32 -15.80
C LYS A 54 -9.58 -6.08 -14.70
N PRO A 55 -9.97 -6.06 -13.41
CA PRO A 55 -9.04 -5.83 -12.30
C PRO A 55 -7.80 -6.73 -12.31
N GLU A 56 -7.92 -7.94 -12.81
CA GLU A 56 -6.88 -8.97 -12.90
C GLU A 56 -5.79 -8.63 -13.92
N ASP A 57 -6.12 -7.87 -14.97
CA ASP A 57 -5.25 -7.61 -16.14
C ASP A 57 -4.68 -6.17 -16.18
N LEU A 58 -5.04 -5.32 -15.24
CA LEU A 58 -4.72 -3.89 -15.23
C LEU A 58 -3.23 -3.59 -15.49
N ASN A 59 -2.32 -4.38 -14.90
CA ASN A 59 -0.88 -4.15 -15.03
C ASN A 59 -0.33 -4.47 -16.43
N ASN A 60 -0.77 -5.56 -17.04
CA ASN A 60 -0.28 -5.98 -18.36
C ASN A 60 -0.97 -5.20 -19.48
N TYR A 61 -2.27 -4.97 -19.35
CA TYR A 61 -3.05 -4.18 -20.29
C TYR A 61 -2.58 -2.73 -20.32
N GLY A 62 -2.37 -2.11 -19.13
CA GLY A 62 -1.87 -0.76 -19.01
C GLY A 62 -0.48 -0.57 -19.66
N LYS A 63 0.43 -1.55 -19.53
CA LYS A 63 1.73 -1.51 -20.20
C LYS A 63 1.59 -1.49 -21.73
N LYS A 64 0.71 -2.30 -22.29
CA LYS A 64 0.45 -2.36 -23.76
C LYS A 64 -0.13 -1.04 -24.27
N ILE A 65 -1.08 -0.45 -23.52
CA ILE A 65 -1.69 0.85 -23.90
C ILE A 65 -0.65 1.97 -23.87
N ILE A 66 0.18 2.07 -22.85
CA ILE A 66 1.23 3.09 -22.77
C ILE A 66 2.22 2.95 -23.93
N VAL A 67 2.61 1.73 -24.30
CA VAL A 67 3.49 1.50 -25.46
C VAL A 67 2.85 1.98 -26.76
N ARG A 68 1.56 1.67 -26.96
CA ARG A 68 0.81 2.13 -28.14
C ARG A 68 0.68 3.66 -28.16
N LEU A 69 0.30 4.27 -27.05
CA LEU A 69 0.22 5.73 -26.92
C LEU A 69 1.57 6.41 -27.22
N THR A 70 2.68 5.83 -26.77
CA THR A 70 4.01 6.35 -27.07
C THR A 70 4.25 6.41 -28.58
N LYS A 71 3.89 5.34 -29.32
CA LYS A 71 4.04 5.27 -30.78
C LYS A 71 3.13 6.27 -31.50
N ASP A 72 1.88 6.36 -31.07
CA ASP A 72 0.85 7.12 -31.78
C ASP A 72 0.93 8.64 -31.50
N THR A 73 1.41 9.04 -30.31
CA THR A 73 1.49 10.45 -29.90
C THR A 73 2.90 11.03 -29.95
N GLY A 74 3.94 10.22 -30.07
CA GLY A 74 5.34 10.63 -29.94
C GLY A 74 5.76 11.01 -28.52
N ILE A 75 4.87 10.94 -27.52
CA ILE A 75 5.20 11.25 -26.13
C ILE A 75 6.04 10.10 -25.55
N ASN A 76 7.15 10.45 -24.91
CA ASN A 76 8.04 9.47 -24.29
C ASN A 76 7.26 8.60 -23.26
N ARG A 77 7.54 7.29 -23.28
CA ARG A 77 6.92 6.29 -22.42
C ARG A 77 6.99 6.66 -20.94
N LEU A 78 8.15 7.12 -20.46
CA LEU A 78 8.33 7.55 -19.07
C LEU A 78 7.43 8.74 -18.72
N ALA A 79 7.29 9.70 -19.63
CA ALA A 79 6.42 10.85 -19.44
C ALA A 79 4.95 10.43 -19.28
N LEU A 80 4.44 9.51 -20.10
CA LEU A 80 3.09 8.98 -19.97
C LEU A 80 2.87 8.27 -18.64
N TYR A 81 3.83 7.45 -18.18
CA TYR A 81 3.75 6.86 -16.83
C TYR A 81 3.74 7.91 -15.72
N GLN A 82 4.54 8.96 -15.85
CA GLN A 82 4.58 10.04 -14.87
C GLN A 82 3.28 10.86 -14.86
N MET A 83 2.69 11.11 -16.02
CA MET A 83 1.38 11.79 -16.12
C MET A 83 0.27 10.94 -15.49
N HIS A 84 0.24 9.63 -15.74
CA HIS A 84 -0.70 8.72 -15.12
C HIS A 84 -0.51 8.66 -13.59
N ALA A 85 0.73 8.51 -13.11
CA ALA A 85 1.05 8.54 -11.70
C ALA A 85 0.68 9.88 -11.04
N PHE A 86 0.81 10.98 -11.75
CA PHE A 86 0.43 12.31 -11.29
C PHE A 86 -1.07 12.39 -10.99
N TYR A 87 -1.93 11.99 -11.93
CA TYR A 87 -3.38 11.94 -11.71
C TYR A 87 -3.75 11.01 -10.54
N LYS A 88 -3.10 9.84 -10.44
CA LYS A 88 -3.34 8.91 -9.33
C LYS A 88 -2.94 9.48 -7.96
N THR A 89 -1.90 10.31 -7.94
CA THR A 89 -1.38 10.93 -6.71
C THR A 89 -2.18 12.18 -6.31
N TYR A 90 -2.57 12.98 -7.29
CA TYR A 90 -3.32 14.23 -7.11
C TYR A 90 -4.70 14.07 -7.72
N LYS A 91 -5.69 13.68 -6.90
CA LYS A 91 -7.07 13.41 -7.35
C LYS A 91 -7.81 14.63 -7.88
N THR A 92 -7.36 15.82 -7.51
CA THR A 92 -7.84 17.11 -8.03
C THR A 92 -6.68 17.82 -8.71
N LEU A 93 -6.99 18.58 -9.78
CA LEU A 93 -6.00 19.39 -10.46
C LEU A 93 -5.41 20.41 -9.46
N PRO A 94 -4.07 20.43 -9.27
CA PRO A 94 -3.44 21.40 -8.38
C PRO A 94 -3.70 22.86 -8.80
N SER A 95 -3.90 23.75 -7.80
CA SER A 95 -4.14 25.18 -8.05
C SER A 95 -2.90 25.85 -8.66
N PRO A 96 -3.10 26.81 -9.60
CA PRO A 96 -2.02 27.64 -10.14
C PRO A 96 -1.32 28.51 -9.08
N GLU A 97 -2.01 28.83 -7.98
CA GLU A 97 -1.48 29.63 -6.87
C GLU A 97 -0.25 29.01 -6.20
N LYS A 98 -0.11 27.68 -6.26
CA LYS A 98 1.06 26.98 -5.73
C LYS A 98 2.35 27.27 -6.50
N LYS A 99 2.26 27.85 -7.71
CA LYS A 99 3.40 28.19 -8.58
C LYS A 99 4.38 27.04 -8.85
N LEU A 100 3.97 25.78 -8.65
CA LEU A 100 4.76 24.62 -8.96
C LEU A 100 4.67 24.29 -10.45
N ASN A 101 5.81 24.03 -11.08
CA ASN A 101 5.85 23.57 -12.48
C ASN A 101 5.76 22.03 -12.57
N TRP A 102 5.61 21.52 -13.79
CA TRP A 102 5.53 20.10 -14.06
C TRP A 102 6.73 19.29 -13.52
N THR A 103 7.94 19.87 -13.56
CA THR A 103 9.15 19.19 -13.03
C THR A 103 9.11 19.06 -11.50
N HIS A 104 8.54 20.03 -10.79
CA HIS A 104 8.30 19.90 -9.35
C HIS A 104 7.36 18.72 -9.05
N TYR A 105 6.22 18.61 -9.75
CA TYR A 105 5.28 17.51 -9.57
C TYR A 105 5.88 16.16 -9.93
N ARG A 106 6.70 16.07 -10.99
CA ARG A 106 7.43 14.84 -11.33
C ARG A 106 8.34 14.34 -10.21
N ASN A 107 8.95 15.23 -9.46
CA ASN A 107 9.75 14.84 -8.28
C ASN A 107 8.84 14.41 -7.13
N LEU A 108 7.77 15.13 -6.88
CA LEU A 108 6.85 14.90 -5.75
C LEU A 108 6.06 13.59 -5.86
N ILE A 109 5.68 13.14 -7.05
CA ILE A 109 4.98 11.86 -7.25
C ILE A 109 5.80 10.63 -6.80
N SER A 110 7.12 10.77 -6.65
CA SER A 110 7.97 9.70 -6.13
C SER A 110 7.92 9.58 -4.60
N VAL A 111 7.36 10.57 -3.90
CA VAL A 111 7.19 10.59 -2.45
C VAL A 111 5.85 9.92 -2.10
N LYS A 112 5.91 8.69 -1.58
CA LYS A 112 4.70 7.91 -1.27
C LYS A 112 3.91 8.46 -0.07
N ASP A 113 4.60 9.01 0.92
CA ASP A 113 3.99 9.62 2.11
C ASP A 113 3.33 10.95 1.74
N ASN A 114 2.00 11.00 1.88
CA ASN A 114 1.21 12.18 1.53
C ASN A 114 1.55 13.40 2.40
N SER A 115 1.73 13.20 3.71
CA SER A 115 2.06 14.28 4.65
C SER A 115 3.40 14.90 4.31
N LYS A 116 4.41 14.05 4.00
CA LYS A 116 5.73 14.52 3.59
C LYS A 116 5.70 15.22 2.23
N ARG A 117 4.90 14.72 1.29
CA ARG A 117 4.73 15.36 -0.02
C ARG A 117 4.16 16.76 0.11
N LEU A 118 3.11 16.95 0.94
CA LEU A 118 2.54 18.26 1.21
C LEU A 118 3.54 19.21 1.86
N LEU A 119 4.34 18.73 2.83
CA LEU A 119 5.42 19.52 3.44
C LEU A 119 6.47 19.97 2.41
N LEU A 120 6.81 19.11 1.44
CA LEU A 120 7.75 19.47 0.37
C LEU A 120 7.13 20.47 -0.62
N GLU A 121 5.83 20.37 -0.92
CA GLU A 121 5.12 21.38 -1.71
C GLU A 121 5.17 22.75 -1.02
N ASP A 122 4.84 22.81 0.27
CA ASP A 122 4.91 24.03 1.06
C ASP A 122 6.32 24.61 1.11
N LEU A 123 7.33 23.75 1.19
CA LEU A 123 8.73 24.16 1.17
C LEU A 123 9.12 24.80 -0.17
N VAL A 124 8.64 24.26 -1.29
CA VAL A 124 8.86 24.87 -2.61
C VAL A 124 8.25 26.26 -2.68
N VAL A 125 7.00 26.41 -2.21
CA VAL A 125 6.31 27.70 -2.23
C VAL A 125 6.98 28.72 -1.32
N LYS A 126 7.32 28.34 -0.08
CA LYS A 126 7.90 29.26 0.93
C LYS A 126 9.34 29.69 0.62
N LYS A 127 10.13 28.80 0.04
CA LYS A 127 11.57 29.04 -0.22
C LYS A 127 11.90 29.24 -1.69
N ASP A 128 10.91 29.31 -2.56
CA ASP A 128 11.08 29.41 -4.04
C ASP A 128 12.13 28.39 -4.56
N LEU A 129 11.97 27.14 -4.13
CA LEU A 129 12.95 26.10 -4.46
C LEU A 129 12.90 25.76 -5.93
N SER A 130 14.07 25.79 -6.60
CA SER A 130 14.18 25.26 -7.95
C SER A 130 13.88 23.74 -7.99
N SER A 131 13.41 23.24 -9.13
CA SER A 131 13.13 21.81 -9.33
C SER A 131 14.32 20.90 -9.01
N LYS A 132 15.56 21.38 -9.23
CA LYS A 132 16.80 20.66 -8.90
C LYS A 132 17.03 20.56 -7.40
N LYS A 133 16.81 21.65 -6.66
CA LYS A 133 16.91 21.63 -5.18
C LYS A 133 15.84 20.71 -4.58
N LEU A 134 14.60 20.80 -5.05
CA LEU A 134 13.54 19.88 -4.64
C LEU A 134 13.91 18.42 -4.95
N GLN A 135 14.47 18.14 -6.11
CA GLN A 135 14.92 16.79 -6.47
C GLN A 135 15.92 16.23 -5.46
N ASN A 136 16.88 17.03 -5.02
CA ASN A 136 17.86 16.62 -4.01
C ASN A 136 17.18 16.30 -2.68
N GLU A 137 16.24 17.13 -2.21
CA GLU A 137 15.44 16.88 -1.00
C GLU A 137 14.64 15.58 -1.09
N VAL A 138 14.00 15.34 -2.23
CA VAL A 138 13.23 14.11 -2.49
C VAL A 138 14.14 12.88 -2.55
N VAL A 139 15.30 12.99 -3.21
CA VAL A 139 16.29 11.89 -3.27
C VAL A 139 16.79 11.56 -1.87
N GLU A 140 17.16 12.56 -1.09
CA GLU A 140 17.63 12.37 0.28
C GLU A 140 16.53 11.75 1.18
N TYR A 141 15.32 12.25 1.07
CA TYR A 141 14.17 11.67 1.78
C TYR A 141 13.93 10.20 1.40
N ASN A 142 13.89 9.92 0.10
CA ASN A 142 13.66 8.56 -0.39
C ASN A 142 14.83 7.63 -0.04
N LYS A 143 16.08 8.13 0.01
CA LYS A 143 17.25 7.40 0.47
C LYS A 143 17.13 7.05 1.96
N LYS A 144 16.84 8.03 2.80
CA LYS A 144 16.60 7.82 4.26
C LYS A 144 15.43 6.85 4.51
N THR A 145 14.39 6.92 3.69
CA THR A 145 13.25 6.00 3.77
C THR A 145 13.63 4.59 3.30
N LYS A 146 14.45 4.47 2.26
CA LYS A 146 15.03 3.19 1.81
C LYS A 146 16.00 2.63 2.84
N GLU A 147 16.88 3.42 3.39
CA GLU A 147 17.81 3.00 4.46
C GLU A 147 17.06 2.53 5.71
N LYS A 148 15.95 3.17 6.06
CA LYS A 148 15.04 2.67 7.11
C LYS A 148 14.30 1.39 6.69
N SER A 149 14.04 1.17 5.42
CA SER A 149 13.38 -0.04 4.90
C SER A 149 14.37 -1.16 4.54
N THR A 150 15.64 -0.84 4.24
CA THR A 150 16.69 -1.85 3.98
C THR A 150 17.27 -2.45 5.26
N THR A 151 16.95 -1.88 6.43
CA THR A 151 17.22 -2.52 7.73
C THR A 151 16.10 -3.45 8.19
N SER A 152 14.93 -3.47 7.55
CA SER A 152 13.92 -4.48 7.84
C SER A 152 14.18 -5.74 7.01
N GLN A 153 14.59 -6.78 7.69
CA GLN A 153 14.71 -8.12 7.12
C GLN A 153 13.34 -8.50 6.52
N LYS A 154 13.33 -8.97 5.26
CA LYS A 154 12.09 -9.39 4.61
C LYS A 154 11.62 -10.69 5.25
N LEU A 155 10.45 -10.67 5.86
CA LEU A 155 9.84 -11.85 6.44
C LEU A 155 9.34 -12.77 5.33
N HIS A 156 9.45 -14.08 5.57
CA HIS A 156 8.92 -15.07 4.65
C HIS A 156 7.48 -15.42 5.05
N CYS A 157 6.53 -15.25 4.15
CA CYS A 157 5.17 -15.73 4.35
C CYS A 157 4.72 -16.61 3.18
N THR A 158 3.93 -17.62 3.50
CA THR A 158 3.21 -18.41 2.50
C THR A 158 1.76 -17.98 2.51
N ARG A 159 1.29 -17.44 1.39
CA ARG A 159 -0.12 -17.10 1.24
C ARG A 159 -0.91 -18.37 0.96
N GLY A 160 -1.97 -18.56 1.72
CA GLY A 160 -2.82 -19.75 1.62
C GLY A 160 -4.15 -19.46 0.94
N ARG A 161 -5.03 -20.46 0.98
CA ARG A 161 -6.40 -20.35 0.48
C ARG A 161 -7.38 -20.59 1.63
N VAL A 162 -8.32 -19.65 1.81
CA VAL A 162 -9.34 -19.75 2.87
C VAL A 162 -10.35 -20.88 2.59
N PHE A 163 -10.99 -21.34 3.64
CA PHE A 163 -11.99 -22.42 3.59
C PHE A 163 -11.48 -23.70 2.93
N THR A 164 -10.23 -24.07 3.22
CA THR A 164 -9.64 -25.32 2.72
C THR A 164 -9.28 -26.26 3.86
N CYS A 165 -9.60 -27.53 3.69
CA CYS A 165 -9.41 -28.59 4.67
C CYS A 165 -8.73 -29.79 4.04
N LYS A 166 -8.11 -30.65 4.87
CA LYS A 166 -7.48 -31.91 4.43
C LYS A 166 -8.35 -33.10 4.84
N ILE A 167 -8.52 -34.03 3.95
CA ILE A 167 -9.20 -35.28 4.23
C ILE A 167 -8.26 -36.23 4.98
N LEU A 168 -8.66 -36.68 6.15
CA LEU A 168 -7.91 -37.68 6.93
C LEU A 168 -8.32 -39.11 6.54
N ASP A 169 -9.61 -39.33 6.40
CA ASP A 169 -10.20 -40.59 5.96
C ASP A 169 -11.64 -40.38 5.44
N LYS A 170 -12.37 -41.49 5.19
CA LYS A 170 -13.74 -41.46 4.67
C LYS A 170 -14.77 -40.78 5.61
N SER A 171 -14.40 -40.56 6.85
CA SER A 171 -15.30 -40.04 7.90
C SER A 171 -14.74 -38.83 8.65
N ARG A 172 -13.49 -38.44 8.40
CA ARG A 172 -12.83 -37.34 9.13
C ARG A 172 -12.21 -36.32 8.21
N ILE A 173 -12.47 -35.05 8.52
CA ILE A 173 -11.90 -33.88 7.86
C ILE A 173 -11.09 -33.12 8.90
N ASP A 174 -9.85 -32.77 8.59
CA ASP A 174 -8.96 -31.96 9.42
C ASP A 174 -9.29 -30.49 9.23
N LEU A 175 -9.74 -29.84 10.29
CA LEU A 175 -10.04 -28.40 10.33
C LEU A 175 -8.85 -27.57 10.86
N GLY A 176 -7.73 -28.21 11.23
CA GLY A 176 -6.64 -27.57 11.96
C GLY A 176 -6.89 -27.53 13.48
N PHE A 177 -5.97 -26.96 14.25
CA PHE A 177 -6.08 -26.79 15.72
C PHE A 177 -6.39 -28.10 16.50
N ASN A 178 -6.01 -29.25 15.96
CA ASN A 178 -6.39 -30.59 16.45
C ASN A 178 -7.91 -30.83 16.48
N ILE A 179 -8.66 -30.11 15.67
CA ILE A 179 -10.11 -30.24 15.53
C ILE A 179 -10.42 -31.06 14.28
N PHE A 180 -11.22 -32.09 14.43
CA PHE A 180 -11.65 -32.97 13.36
C PHE A 180 -13.16 -32.95 13.24
N LEU A 181 -13.65 -32.74 12.02
CA LEU A 181 -15.06 -32.87 11.72
C LEU A 181 -15.38 -34.31 11.31
N LEU A 182 -16.34 -34.94 11.98
CA LEU A 182 -16.90 -36.22 11.56
C LEU A 182 -17.90 -35.98 10.43
N HIS A 183 -17.50 -36.31 9.21
CA HIS A 183 -18.29 -36.09 8.02
C HIS A 183 -18.04 -37.18 6.98
N LYS A 184 -19.05 -38.00 6.67
CA LYS A 184 -18.95 -39.04 5.66
C LYS A 184 -18.71 -38.39 4.30
N ASN A 185 -17.63 -38.75 3.65
CA ASN A 185 -17.20 -38.12 2.40
C ASN A 185 -16.71 -39.19 1.39
N LYS A 186 -16.61 -38.78 0.12
CA LYS A 186 -16.16 -39.62 -1.02
C LYS A 186 -14.71 -39.40 -1.43
N PHE A 187 -14.02 -38.52 -0.72
CA PHE A 187 -12.66 -38.12 -1.07
C PHE A 187 -11.62 -39.13 -0.53
N LYS A 188 -10.44 -39.14 -1.12
CA LYS A 188 -9.32 -39.97 -0.68
C LYS A 188 -8.53 -39.30 0.44
N THR A 189 -7.95 -40.10 1.30
CA THR A 189 -7.03 -39.62 2.34
C THR A 189 -5.91 -38.76 1.75
N GLY A 190 -5.66 -37.62 2.34
CA GLY A 190 -4.66 -36.64 1.90
C GLY A 190 -5.15 -35.64 0.86
N GLU A 191 -6.33 -35.82 0.27
CA GLU A 191 -6.90 -34.83 -0.66
C GLU A 191 -7.25 -33.54 0.09
N ILE A 192 -7.08 -32.42 -0.62
CA ILE A 192 -7.47 -31.10 -0.13
C ILE A 192 -8.79 -30.73 -0.77
N ILE A 193 -9.70 -30.27 0.05
CA ILE A 193 -11.03 -29.81 -0.37
C ILE A 193 -11.24 -28.35 -0.03
N GLU A 194 -12.02 -27.67 -0.86
CA GLU A 194 -12.58 -26.34 -0.60
C GLU A 194 -14.00 -26.48 -0.12
N VAL A 195 -14.32 -25.78 0.98
CA VAL A 195 -15.66 -25.74 1.56
C VAL A 195 -16.39 -24.52 1.02
N LYS A 196 -17.46 -24.73 0.24
CA LYS A 196 -18.32 -23.64 -0.29
C LYS A 196 -19.74 -23.84 0.19
N LYS A 197 -20.20 -22.99 1.11
CA LYS A 197 -21.55 -23.07 1.69
C LYS A 197 -21.93 -24.52 2.05
N SER A 198 -22.61 -25.22 1.16
CA SER A 198 -23.09 -26.61 1.35
C SER A 198 -22.38 -27.63 0.46
N SER A 199 -21.35 -27.26 -0.28
CA SER A 199 -20.65 -28.16 -1.20
C SER A 199 -19.17 -28.30 -0.89
N LEU A 200 -18.63 -29.52 -1.07
CA LEU A 200 -17.20 -29.83 -0.95
C LEU A 200 -16.63 -30.08 -2.35
N LYS A 201 -15.59 -29.35 -2.69
CA LYS A 201 -14.92 -29.48 -3.98
C LYS A 201 -13.44 -29.83 -3.79
N LYS A 202 -12.98 -30.91 -4.42
CA LYS A 202 -11.55 -31.24 -4.47
C LYS A 202 -10.81 -30.13 -5.24
N ILE A 203 -9.69 -29.71 -4.66
CA ILE A 203 -8.78 -28.74 -5.27
C ILE A 203 -7.34 -29.21 -5.19
N THR A 204 -6.47 -28.66 -6.03
CA THR A 204 -5.03 -28.94 -6.01
C THR A 204 -4.31 -27.75 -5.35
N LEU A 205 -3.75 -27.99 -4.17
CA LEU A 205 -2.95 -27.02 -3.42
C LEU A 205 -1.71 -27.72 -2.82
N LYS A 206 -0.67 -26.92 -2.56
CA LYS A 206 0.44 -27.38 -1.74
C LYS A 206 0.00 -27.47 -0.27
N SER A 207 0.50 -28.45 0.47
CA SER A 207 0.19 -28.58 1.91
C SER A 207 0.53 -27.32 2.73
N SER A 208 1.49 -26.52 2.27
CA SER A 208 1.82 -25.23 2.90
C SER A 208 0.74 -24.15 2.73
N GLN A 209 -0.25 -24.34 1.85
CA GLN A 209 -1.29 -23.35 1.54
C GLN A 209 -2.63 -23.60 2.26
N ILE A 210 -2.77 -24.75 2.94
CA ILE A 210 -3.93 -25.04 3.81
C ILE A 210 -3.77 -24.36 5.17
N HIS A 211 -4.73 -24.51 6.08
CA HIS A 211 -4.76 -23.87 7.40
C HIS A 211 -4.73 -22.33 7.33
N THR A 212 -5.55 -21.80 6.42
CA THR A 212 -5.78 -20.37 6.22
C THR A 212 -7.24 -20.07 6.50
N TYR A 213 -7.50 -19.19 7.45
CA TYR A 213 -8.82 -18.98 8.04
C TYR A 213 -9.24 -17.53 7.92
N LEU A 214 -10.54 -17.32 7.76
CA LEU A 214 -11.18 -16.06 8.07
C LEU A 214 -11.19 -15.90 9.59
N ALA A 215 -10.90 -14.70 10.09
CA ALA A 215 -10.84 -14.45 11.52
C ALA A 215 -11.47 -13.11 11.89
N ARG A 216 -12.13 -13.06 13.02
CA ARG A 216 -12.59 -11.83 13.67
C ARG A 216 -11.65 -11.51 14.83
N LEU A 217 -11.14 -10.27 14.85
CA LEU A 217 -10.32 -9.78 15.96
C LEU A 217 -11.19 -9.58 17.20
N GLU A 218 -10.81 -10.22 18.31
CA GLU A 218 -11.47 -10.06 19.61
C GLU A 218 -10.74 -9.04 20.49
N ARG A 219 -9.43 -9.22 20.63
CA ARG A 219 -8.61 -8.38 21.51
C ARG A 219 -7.15 -8.39 21.08
N ILE A 220 -6.48 -7.25 21.23
CA ILE A 220 -5.03 -7.12 21.13
C ILE A 220 -4.46 -7.18 22.55
N VAL A 221 -3.55 -8.12 22.79
CA VAL A 221 -2.86 -8.32 24.07
C VAL A 221 -1.67 -7.36 24.15
N ASP A 222 -0.77 -7.45 23.18
CA ASP A 222 0.45 -6.66 23.08
C ASP A 222 0.83 -6.41 21.61
N GLY A 223 2.09 -6.06 21.34
CA GLY A 223 2.56 -5.69 20.00
C GLY A 223 2.68 -6.85 19.00
N ASP A 224 2.60 -8.11 19.45
CA ASP A 224 2.71 -9.29 18.61
C ASP A 224 1.75 -10.44 18.97
N THR A 225 0.80 -10.21 19.88
CA THR A 225 -0.15 -11.22 20.35
C THR A 225 -1.58 -10.72 20.28
N ILE A 226 -2.45 -11.48 19.62
CA ILE A 226 -3.87 -11.15 19.42
C ILE A 226 -4.78 -12.32 19.75
N HIS A 227 -5.99 -12.05 20.25
CA HIS A 227 -7.07 -13.00 20.38
C HIS A 227 -8.01 -12.87 19.19
N VAL A 228 -8.38 -13.97 18.61
CA VAL A 228 -9.27 -14.03 17.44
C VAL A 228 -10.32 -15.13 17.60
N THR A 229 -11.43 -14.97 16.90
CA THR A 229 -12.35 -16.05 16.58
C THR A 229 -12.17 -16.42 15.12
N LEU A 230 -11.79 -17.66 14.86
CA LEU A 230 -11.50 -18.22 13.54
C LEU A 230 -12.73 -18.94 13.01
N ASP A 231 -13.06 -18.74 11.73
CA ASP A 231 -14.03 -19.55 11.00
C ASP A 231 -13.31 -20.74 10.37
N LEU A 232 -13.57 -21.93 10.92
CA LEU A 232 -12.99 -23.18 10.42
C LEU A 232 -13.78 -23.79 9.26
N GLY A 233 -14.84 -23.11 8.81
CA GLY A 233 -15.82 -23.66 7.88
C GLY A 233 -16.87 -24.51 8.58
N PHE A 234 -17.87 -24.97 7.84
CA PHE A 234 -18.98 -25.81 8.33
C PHE A 234 -19.80 -25.19 9.47
N GLY A 235 -19.74 -23.85 9.66
CA GLY A 235 -20.37 -23.16 10.78
C GLY A 235 -19.66 -23.35 12.12
N ILE A 236 -18.39 -23.79 12.12
CA ILE A 236 -17.60 -24.03 13.31
C ILE A 236 -16.69 -22.82 13.56
N GLU A 237 -16.88 -22.16 14.68
CA GLU A 237 -16.00 -21.09 15.16
C GLU A 237 -15.05 -21.62 16.26
N HIS A 238 -13.80 -21.15 16.22
CA HIS A 238 -12.78 -21.50 17.21
C HIS A 238 -12.06 -20.24 17.72
N ARG A 239 -12.00 -20.06 19.03
CA ARG A 239 -11.28 -18.96 19.68
C ARG A 239 -9.84 -19.37 19.92
N GLU A 240 -8.90 -18.50 19.53
CA GLU A 240 -7.48 -18.80 19.66
C GLU A 240 -6.67 -17.56 20.02
N ILE A 241 -5.53 -17.79 20.69
CA ILE A 241 -4.51 -16.77 20.96
C ILE A 241 -3.40 -16.98 19.94
N LEU A 242 -3.19 -15.99 19.10
CA LEU A 242 -2.19 -16.05 18.05
C LEU A 242 -0.99 -15.17 18.40
N ARG A 243 0.22 -15.74 18.22
CA ARG A 243 1.47 -14.99 18.17
C ARG A 243 1.80 -14.68 16.72
N LEU A 244 2.10 -13.42 16.41
CA LEU A 244 2.52 -13.03 15.07
C LEU A 244 3.89 -13.66 14.74
N SER A 245 3.97 -14.36 13.60
CA SER A 245 5.16 -15.14 13.24
C SER A 245 6.36 -14.25 12.91
N GLN A 246 7.57 -14.75 13.18
CA GLN A 246 8.86 -14.16 12.81
C GLN A 246 9.15 -12.78 13.42
N ILE A 247 8.32 -12.26 14.29
CA ILE A 247 8.51 -10.97 14.96
C ILE A 247 8.41 -11.09 16.47
N ASP A 248 8.99 -10.12 17.15
CA ASP A 248 9.00 -10.02 18.60
C ASP A 248 8.81 -8.57 19.02
N ALA A 249 7.77 -8.29 19.79
CA ALA A 249 7.51 -6.98 20.37
C ALA A 249 8.23 -6.83 21.70
N ALA A 250 8.59 -5.61 22.05
CA ALA A 250 9.02 -5.31 23.41
C ALA A 250 7.88 -5.55 24.41
N ALA A 251 8.21 -5.85 25.66
CA ALA A 251 7.24 -6.10 26.71
C ALA A 251 6.21 -4.95 26.83
N ALA A 252 4.94 -5.30 27.05
CA ALA A 252 3.82 -4.38 26.98
C ALA A 252 3.90 -3.20 27.98
N ASP A 253 4.61 -3.37 29.07
CA ASP A 253 4.88 -2.37 30.11
C ASP A 253 6.00 -1.36 29.74
N THR A 254 6.72 -1.62 28.64
CA THR A 254 7.73 -0.69 28.13
C THR A 254 7.13 0.37 27.21
N LYS A 255 7.83 1.50 27.02
CA LYS A 255 7.43 2.54 26.08
C LYS A 255 7.33 2.02 24.64
N GLU A 256 8.27 1.18 24.25
CA GLU A 256 8.34 0.53 22.93
C GLU A 256 7.18 -0.45 22.74
N GLY A 257 6.89 -1.30 23.73
CA GLY A 257 5.78 -2.25 23.70
C GLY A 257 4.41 -1.56 23.66
N ALA A 258 4.22 -0.53 24.49
CA ALA A 258 3.02 0.29 24.46
C ALA A 258 2.82 0.99 23.10
N LYS A 259 3.91 1.47 22.48
CA LYS A 259 3.89 2.06 21.13
C LYS A 259 3.50 1.04 20.07
N ALA A 260 4.06 -0.17 20.12
CA ALA A 260 3.73 -1.27 19.20
C ALA A 260 2.26 -1.67 19.32
N THR A 261 1.75 -1.87 20.53
CA THR A 261 0.36 -2.21 20.83
C THR A 261 -0.60 -1.12 20.32
N LYS A 262 -0.28 0.16 20.57
CA LYS A 262 -1.08 1.29 20.07
C LYS A 262 -1.11 1.36 18.55
N ALA A 263 0.00 1.10 17.90
CA ALA A 263 0.09 1.09 16.45
C ALA A 263 -0.68 -0.08 15.84
N LEU A 264 -0.60 -1.28 16.44
CA LEU A 264 -1.36 -2.45 16.03
C LEU A 264 -2.87 -2.19 16.13
N LYS A 265 -3.35 -1.59 17.22
CA LYS A 265 -4.75 -1.14 17.36
C LYS A 265 -5.16 -0.19 16.24
N LYS A 266 -4.31 0.78 15.88
CA LYS A 266 -4.58 1.73 14.80
C LYS A 266 -4.64 1.07 13.41
N PHE A 267 -3.76 0.10 13.14
CA PHE A 267 -3.75 -0.60 11.86
C PHE A 267 -5.02 -1.43 11.67
N LEU A 268 -5.47 -2.11 12.72
CA LEU A 268 -6.63 -2.99 12.70
C LEU A 268 -7.96 -2.28 13.00
N GLN A 269 -7.93 -0.99 13.30
CA GLN A 269 -9.14 -0.18 13.47
C GLN A 269 -9.97 -0.16 12.17
N ASN A 270 -11.26 -0.46 12.26
CA ASN A 270 -12.21 -0.53 11.15
C ASN A 270 -11.87 -1.61 10.09
N VAL A 271 -11.08 -2.62 10.46
CA VAL A 271 -10.88 -3.82 9.65
C VAL A 271 -12.05 -4.77 9.92
N GLN A 272 -12.76 -5.20 8.88
CA GLN A 272 -13.95 -6.05 9.02
C GLN A 272 -13.56 -7.47 9.47
N PHE A 273 -12.48 -8.00 8.91
CA PHE A 273 -11.97 -9.34 9.22
C PHE A 273 -10.45 -9.40 8.94
N LEU A 274 -9.84 -10.43 9.49
CA LEU A 274 -8.45 -10.81 9.22
C LEU A 274 -8.43 -12.11 8.42
N VAL A 275 -7.38 -12.32 7.66
CA VAL A 275 -7.02 -13.64 7.14
C VAL A 275 -5.78 -14.12 7.90
N VAL A 276 -5.90 -15.28 8.50
CA VAL A 276 -4.89 -15.87 9.38
C VAL A 276 -4.36 -17.15 8.76
N LYS A 277 -3.06 -17.23 8.55
CA LYS A 277 -2.36 -18.45 8.14
C LYS A 277 -1.55 -18.98 9.32
N THR A 278 -1.95 -20.11 9.85
CA THR A 278 -1.21 -20.78 10.95
C THR A 278 -0.20 -21.76 10.42
N ASN A 279 0.90 -21.94 11.14
CA ASN A 279 1.96 -22.86 10.78
C ASN A 279 2.20 -23.91 11.87
N LYS A 280 2.58 -23.48 13.05
CA LYS A 280 2.95 -24.32 14.19
C LYS A 280 2.62 -23.63 15.50
N THR A 281 2.69 -24.32 16.61
CA THR A 281 2.67 -23.71 17.93
C THR A 281 4.08 -23.30 18.37
N ASP A 282 4.16 -22.28 19.23
CA ASP A 282 5.38 -21.93 19.95
C ASP A 282 5.58 -22.86 21.18
N ILE A 283 6.66 -22.64 21.91
CA ILE A 283 6.99 -23.42 23.11
C ILE A 283 5.98 -23.25 24.26
N TYR A 284 5.13 -22.24 24.20
CA TYR A 284 4.07 -21.96 25.16
C TYR A 284 2.69 -22.46 24.70
N GLY A 285 2.66 -23.19 23.58
CA GLY A 285 1.42 -23.73 23.01
C GLY A 285 0.57 -22.75 22.22
N ARG A 286 1.02 -21.47 22.01
CA ARG A 286 0.30 -20.51 21.19
C ARG A 286 0.54 -20.79 19.71
N TYR A 287 -0.50 -20.66 18.90
CA TYR A 287 -0.33 -20.80 17.45
C TYR A 287 0.40 -19.59 16.86
N VAL A 288 1.43 -19.87 16.08
CA VAL A 288 2.22 -18.88 15.36
C VAL A 288 1.57 -18.61 14.01
N ALA A 289 1.30 -17.35 13.68
CA ALA A 289 0.49 -16.99 12.55
C ALA A 289 1.05 -15.84 11.70
N ASP A 290 0.89 -15.98 10.38
CA ASP A 290 0.96 -14.87 9.44
C ASP A 290 -0.44 -14.27 9.33
N VAL A 291 -0.56 -12.95 9.49
CA VAL A 291 -1.83 -12.25 9.51
C VAL A 291 -1.89 -11.26 8.36
N PHE A 292 -2.99 -11.32 7.59
CA PHE A 292 -3.25 -10.43 6.47
C PHE A 292 -4.57 -9.68 6.70
N PHE A 293 -4.63 -8.45 6.23
CA PHE A 293 -5.84 -7.63 6.30
C PHE A 293 -5.92 -6.65 5.13
N ASP A 294 -7.09 -6.13 4.90
CA ASP A 294 -7.33 -4.98 4.05
C ASP A 294 -8.54 -4.20 4.58
N LYS A 295 -8.64 -2.91 4.28
CA LYS A 295 -9.75 -2.05 4.72
C LYS A 295 -10.79 -1.83 3.63
N GLU A 296 -10.44 -2.12 2.39
CA GLU A 296 -11.25 -1.84 1.21
C GLU A 296 -11.72 -3.15 0.52
N ILE A 297 -10.99 -4.25 0.75
CA ILE A 297 -11.29 -5.56 0.15
C ILE A 297 -12.21 -6.34 1.09
N SER A 298 -13.41 -6.66 0.61
CA SER A 298 -14.42 -7.45 1.35
C SER A 298 -14.37 -8.95 1.04
N ASP A 299 -13.62 -9.39 0.02
CA ASP A 299 -13.45 -10.81 -0.31
C ASP A 299 -12.27 -11.41 0.46
N PRO A 300 -12.51 -12.41 1.37
CA PRO A 300 -11.46 -13.02 2.16
C PRO A 300 -10.36 -13.71 1.32
N GLN A 301 -10.70 -14.28 0.15
CA GLN A 301 -9.72 -14.91 -0.71
C GLN A 301 -8.78 -13.88 -1.34
N LEU A 302 -9.31 -12.72 -1.76
CA LEU A 302 -8.49 -11.63 -2.27
C LEU A 302 -7.58 -11.04 -1.19
N VAL A 303 -8.04 -10.95 0.07
CA VAL A 303 -7.18 -10.55 1.20
C VAL A 303 -6.08 -11.58 1.44
N ALA A 304 -6.38 -12.89 1.36
CA ALA A 304 -5.37 -13.94 1.44
C ALA A 304 -4.28 -13.78 0.36
N GLU A 305 -4.66 -13.43 -0.85
CA GLU A 305 -3.76 -13.34 -2.02
C GLU A 305 -2.97 -12.02 -2.06
N SER A 306 -3.59 -10.89 -1.74
CA SER A 306 -3.04 -9.55 -1.97
C SER A 306 -3.10 -8.59 -0.79
N GLY A 307 -3.77 -8.96 0.31
CA GLY A 307 -3.90 -8.13 1.51
C GLY A 307 -2.56 -7.76 2.14
N ILE A 308 -2.60 -6.75 2.98
CA ILE A 308 -1.42 -6.24 3.71
C ILE A 308 -0.94 -7.30 4.70
N TYR A 309 0.33 -7.69 4.62
CA TYR A 309 0.96 -8.58 5.59
C TYR A 309 1.30 -7.80 6.86
N LEU A 310 0.52 -8.01 7.91
CA LEU A 310 0.60 -7.28 9.18
C LEU A 310 1.96 -7.40 9.86
N ASN A 311 2.51 -8.62 9.89
CA ASN A 311 3.79 -8.90 10.55
C ASN A 311 4.93 -8.08 9.90
N GLN A 312 4.98 -8.04 8.56
CA GLN A 312 5.95 -7.22 7.84
C GLN A 312 5.69 -5.71 8.05
N LEU A 313 4.44 -5.29 8.07
CA LEU A 313 4.09 -3.89 8.31
C LEU A 313 4.59 -3.39 9.66
N LEU A 314 4.45 -4.20 10.72
CA LEU A 314 4.96 -3.87 12.06
C LEU A 314 6.50 -3.77 12.07
N LEU A 315 7.17 -4.69 11.38
CA LEU A 315 8.62 -4.70 11.26
C LEU A 315 9.12 -3.49 10.46
N ASP A 316 8.51 -3.18 9.32
CA ASP A 316 8.85 -2.05 8.46
C ASP A 316 8.66 -0.69 9.15
N ARG A 317 7.77 -0.64 10.14
CA ARG A 317 7.54 0.55 10.97
C ARG A 317 8.49 0.64 12.17
N GLY A 318 9.39 -0.34 12.33
CA GLY A 318 10.33 -0.41 13.46
C GLY A 318 9.63 -0.54 14.82
N LEU A 319 8.47 -1.20 14.84
CA LEU A 319 7.65 -1.40 16.05
C LEU A 319 7.99 -2.71 16.76
N VAL A 320 8.58 -3.64 16.03
CA VAL A 320 8.96 -4.98 16.47
C VAL A 320 10.34 -5.33 15.90
N LYS A 321 10.96 -6.37 16.44
CA LYS A 321 12.22 -6.93 15.94
C LYS A 321 11.95 -8.26 15.24
N VAL A 322 12.89 -8.70 14.41
CA VAL A 322 12.84 -10.07 13.86
C VAL A 322 13.13 -11.05 14.99
N TRP A 323 12.22 -11.99 15.17
CA TRP A 323 12.48 -13.12 16.08
C TRP A 323 13.27 -14.20 15.36
N LYS A 324 14.46 -14.48 15.86
CA LYS A 324 15.29 -15.58 15.41
C LYS A 324 14.96 -16.79 16.28
N SER A 325 14.30 -17.79 15.69
CA SER A 325 14.04 -19.09 16.32
C SER A 325 15.31 -19.89 16.45
#